data_d30262f3debd9e80caf83196ed88663b
#
_entry.id   d30262f3debd9e80caf83196ed88663b
#
_cell.length_a   1.000
_cell.length_b   1.000
_cell.length_c   1.000
_cell.angle_alpha   90.00
_cell.angle_beta   90.00
_cell.angle_gamma   90.00
#
_symmetry.space_group_name_H-M   'P 1'
#
loop_
_entity.id
_entity.type
_entity.pdbx_description
1 polymer ?
#
loop_
_entity_poly.entity_id
_entity_poly.type
_entity_poly.pdbx_seq_one_letter_code
_entity_poly.pdbx_strand_id
1 'polypeptide(L)'
;MKPGLERLVDLAHAHAKAEADGDIDATLATLEDEPVYELLPIGLTFRGRTAARRYYEHFFGVFRPSAVGSKLRNEWAGKNGVAQEYLIDLRSFDGTIEQYPVLAILTFGEHALSGERLYAGERLLRLMFGPVLDTADSIG
;
A
#
# COMPACT_ATOMS: atom_id res chain seq x y z
N MET A 1 -0.06 -16.45 21.37
CA MET A 1 0.38 -15.12 21.87
C MET A 1 0.47 -14.16 20.70
N LYS A 2 -0.14 -12.99 20.84
CA LYS A 2 -0.02 -11.95 19.80
C LYS A 2 1.41 -11.41 19.77
N PRO A 3 1.94 -11.06 18.61
CA PRO A 3 3.25 -10.40 18.55
C PRO A 3 3.21 -9.07 19.29
N GLY A 4 4.33 -8.68 19.86
CA GLY A 4 4.45 -7.38 20.50
C GLY A 4 4.26 -6.24 19.51
N LEU A 5 3.80 -5.10 19.99
CA LEU A 5 3.60 -3.92 19.18
C LEU A 5 4.88 -3.51 18.44
N GLU A 6 6.01 -3.56 19.13
CA GLU A 6 7.32 -3.23 18.57
C GLU A 6 7.64 -4.09 17.35
N ARG A 7 7.38 -5.40 17.44
CA ARG A 7 7.61 -6.32 16.32
C ARG A 7 6.74 -5.98 15.12
N LEU A 8 5.48 -5.61 15.36
CA LEU A 8 4.55 -5.24 14.28
C LEU A 8 4.95 -3.91 13.63
N VAL A 9 5.44 -2.95 14.42
CA VAL A 9 5.99 -1.70 13.88
C VAL A 9 7.22 -1.98 13.01
N ASP A 10 8.12 -2.87 13.48
CA ASP A 10 9.29 -3.28 12.69
C ASP A 10 8.86 -3.94 11.38
N LEU A 11 7.80 -4.75 11.42
CA LEU A 11 7.26 -5.40 10.24
C LEU A 11 6.70 -4.38 9.24
N ALA A 12 6.04 -3.34 9.75
CA ALA A 12 5.55 -2.24 8.89
C ALA A 12 6.71 -1.51 8.22
N HIS A 13 7.80 -1.28 8.94
CA HIS A 13 9.00 -0.66 8.36
C HIS A 13 9.65 -1.58 7.32
N ALA A 14 9.70 -2.89 7.58
CA ALA A 14 10.21 -3.87 6.62
C ALA A 14 9.36 -3.91 5.36
N HIS A 15 8.04 -3.79 5.49
CA HIS A 15 7.12 -3.71 4.36
C HIS A 15 7.41 -2.49 3.49
N ALA A 16 7.50 -1.31 4.11
CA ALA A 16 7.80 -0.07 3.39
C ALA A 16 9.16 -0.14 2.69
N LYS A 17 10.17 -0.75 3.33
CA LYS A 17 11.48 -0.92 2.72
C LYS A 17 11.43 -1.85 1.52
N ALA A 18 10.70 -2.97 1.63
CA ALA A 18 10.54 -3.92 0.52
C ALA A 18 9.84 -3.25 -0.67
N GLU A 19 8.84 -2.41 -0.42
CA GLU A 19 8.20 -1.63 -1.47
C GLU A 19 9.18 -0.65 -2.13
N ALA A 20 9.98 0.04 -1.32
CA ALA A 20 10.99 0.97 -1.85
C ALA A 20 12.03 0.24 -2.70
N ASP A 21 12.39 -0.99 -2.31
CA ASP A 21 13.36 -1.82 -3.04
C ASP A 21 12.75 -2.50 -4.27
N GLY A 22 11.43 -2.51 -4.41
CA GLY A 22 10.74 -3.19 -5.51
C GLY A 22 10.74 -4.71 -5.39
N ASP A 23 10.83 -5.24 -4.17
CA ASP A 23 10.91 -6.67 -3.90
C ASP A 23 9.54 -7.22 -3.52
N ILE A 24 8.88 -7.86 -4.50
CA ILE A 24 7.52 -8.40 -4.31
C ILE A 24 7.50 -9.48 -3.23
N ASP A 25 8.41 -10.42 -3.29
CA ASP A 25 8.42 -11.54 -2.34
C ASP A 25 8.66 -11.05 -0.91
N ALA A 26 9.60 -10.13 -0.72
CA ALA A 26 9.86 -9.54 0.59
C ALA A 26 8.65 -8.73 1.08
N THR A 27 7.96 -8.03 0.18
CA THR A 27 6.75 -7.28 0.53
C THR A 27 5.65 -8.23 1.01
N LEU A 28 5.38 -9.29 0.25
CA LEU A 28 4.36 -10.28 0.60
C LEU A 28 4.70 -11.03 1.87
N ALA A 29 6.00 -11.23 2.16
CA ALA A 29 6.44 -11.93 3.37
C ALA A 29 6.09 -11.20 4.67
N THR A 30 5.77 -9.91 4.61
CA THR A 30 5.33 -9.14 5.79
C THR A 30 3.85 -9.28 6.09
N LEU A 31 3.09 -9.93 5.21
CA LEU A 31 1.64 -10.00 5.27
C LEU A 31 1.15 -11.34 5.79
N GLU A 32 -0.04 -11.32 6.41
CA GLU A 32 -0.79 -12.54 6.71
C GLU A 32 -1.12 -13.30 5.42
N ASP A 33 -1.62 -14.55 5.55
CA ASP A 33 -1.95 -15.38 4.39
C ASP A 33 -3.10 -14.82 3.53
N GLU A 34 -4.04 -14.13 4.15
CA GLU A 34 -5.19 -13.52 3.47
C GLU A 34 -5.22 -12.01 3.70
N PRO A 35 -4.25 -11.27 3.15
CA PRO A 35 -4.23 -9.82 3.37
C PRO A 35 -5.42 -9.14 2.71
N VAL A 36 -5.93 -8.08 3.35
CA VAL A 36 -7.06 -7.30 2.85
C VAL A 36 -6.60 -5.88 2.59
N TYR A 37 -6.85 -5.39 1.39
CA TYR A 37 -6.57 -4.02 0.98
C TYR A 37 -7.89 -3.29 0.78
N GLU A 38 -8.00 -2.13 1.41
CA GLU A 38 -9.17 -1.27 1.27
C GLU A 38 -8.75 0.08 0.72
N LEU A 39 -9.46 0.55 -0.30
CA LEU A 39 -9.15 1.79 -1.01
C LEU A 39 -10.29 2.79 -0.81
N LEU A 40 -9.97 3.93 -0.24
CA LEU A 40 -10.95 4.94 0.13
C LEU A 40 -10.55 6.32 -0.44
N PRO A 41 -11.48 7.16 -0.80
CA PRO A 41 -12.93 7.00 -0.66
C PRO A 41 -13.63 6.22 -1.79
N ILE A 42 -12.90 5.67 -2.77
CA ILE A 42 -13.56 4.97 -3.88
C ILE A 42 -14.35 3.73 -3.44
N GLY A 43 -14.02 3.18 -2.26
CA GLY A 43 -14.80 2.10 -1.67
C GLY A 43 -14.60 0.74 -2.31
N LEU A 44 -13.37 0.42 -2.72
CA LEU A 44 -13.02 -0.88 -3.29
C LEU A 44 -12.11 -1.66 -2.35
N THR A 45 -12.22 -2.98 -2.41
CA THR A 45 -11.41 -3.88 -1.59
C THR A 45 -11.01 -5.12 -2.37
N PHE A 46 -9.84 -5.65 -2.07
CA PHE A 46 -9.44 -6.97 -2.57
C PHE A 46 -8.74 -7.75 -1.45
N ARG A 47 -8.72 -9.06 -1.61
CA ARG A 47 -8.23 -9.97 -0.57
C ARG A 47 -7.37 -11.07 -1.17
N GLY A 48 -6.37 -11.49 -0.40
CA GLY A 48 -5.56 -12.66 -0.69
C GLY A 48 -4.24 -12.33 -1.36
N ARG A 49 -3.31 -13.29 -1.28
CA ARG A 49 -1.95 -13.10 -1.81
C ARG A 49 -1.90 -13.02 -3.32
N THR A 50 -2.79 -13.72 -4.02
CA THR A 50 -2.84 -13.65 -5.48
C THR A 50 -3.19 -12.25 -5.96
N ALA A 51 -4.23 -11.64 -5.37
CA ALA A 51 -4.61 -10.27 -5.69
C ALA A 51 -3.53 -9.27 -5.28
N ALA A 52 -2.95 -9.46 -4.08
CA ALA A 52 -1.88 -8.60 -3.61
C ALA A 52 -0.66 -8.66 -4.55
N ARG A 53 -0.30 -9.85 -5.04
CA ARG A 53 0.79 -9.99 -6.00
C ARG A 53 0.49 -9.26 -7.31
N ARG A 54 -0.73 -9.36 -7.82
CA ARG A 54 -1.14 -8.63 -9.02
C ARG A 54 -1.00 -7.12 -8.83
N TYR A 55 -1.39 -6.63 -7.66
CA TYR A 55 -1.20 -5.22 -7.32
C TYR A 55 0.28 -4.84 -7.35
N TYR A 56 1.13 -5.59 -6.66
CA TYR A 56 2.56 -5.24 -6.59
C TYR A 56 3.29 -5.40 -7.93
N GLU A 57 2.88 -6.34 -8.76
CA GLU A 57 3.42 -6.45 -10.12
C GLU A 57 3.15 -5.17 -10.92
N HIS A 58 1.92 -4.65 -10.83
CA HIS A 58 1.57 -3.38 -11.46
C HIS A 58 2.29 -2.20 -10.79
N PHE A 59 2.28 -2.17 -9.47
CA PHE A 59 2.89 -1.09 -8.69
C PHE A 59 4.37 -0.93 -9.04
N PHE A 60 5.12 -2.02 -9.06
CA PHE A 60 6.56 -1.96 -9.35
C PHE A 60 6.87 -1.84 -10.83
N GLY A 61 6.10 -2.49 -11.69
CA GLY A 61 6.38 -2.55 -13.11
C GLY A 61 5.83 -1.37 -13.91
N VAL A 62 4.71 -0.81 -13.49
CA VAL A 62 4.01 0.24 -14.26
C VAL A 62 3.95 1.57 -13.50
N PHE A 63 3.50 1.55 -12.24
CA PHE A 63 3.30 2.79 -11.48
C PHE A 63 4.63 3.45 -11.09
N ARG A 64 5.53 2.72 -10.47
CA ARG A 64 6.81 3.29 -9.98
C ARG A 64 7.64 4.00 -11.05
N PRO A 65 7.72 3.50 -12.30
CA PRO A 65 8.45 4.24 -13.31
C PRO A 65 7.95 5.65 -13.58
N SER A 66 6.67 5.94 -13.29
CA SER A 66 6.12 7.29 -13.41
C SER A 66 6.20 8.10 -12.13
N ALA A 67 6.52 7.46 -11.01
CA ALA A 67 6.69 8.13 -9.72
C ALA A 67 8.12 8.66 -9.63
N VAL A 68 8.28 9.97 -9.82
CA VAL A 68 9.60 10.61 -9.84
C VAL A 68 10.06 11.03 -8.46
N GLY A 69 9.21 10.94 -7.45
CA GLY A 69 9.55 11.22 -6.06
C GLY A 69 8.49 10.69 -5.13
N SER A 70 8.92 10.32 -3.93
CA SER A 70 8.04 9.91 -2.85
C SER A 70 8.66 10.37 -1.54
N LYS A 71 7.88 11.05 -0.71
CA LYS A 71 8.35 11.60 0.55
C LYS A 71 7.42 11.20 1.68
N LEU A 72 7.95 10.47 2.67
CA LEU A 72 7.25 10.21 3.91
C LEU A 72 7.26 11.50 4.74
N ARG A 73 6.08 12.05 5.02
CA ARG A 73 5.94 13.28 5.80
C ARG A 73 5.78 13.03 7.27
N ASN A 74 4.94 12.06 7.61
CA ASN A 74 4.61 11.73 8.99
C ASN A 74 4.33 10.25 9.12
N GLU A 75 4.55 9.74 10.32
CA GLU A 75 4.22 8.37 10.67
C GLU A 75 3.66 8.34 12.09
N TRP A 76 2.59 7.60 12.28
CA TRP A 76 1.97 7.39 13.58
C TRP A 76 1.77 5.90 13.83
N ALA A 77 2.20 5.41 14.97
CA ALA A 77 2.02 4.01 15.35
C ALA A 77 1.03 3.90 16.50
N GLY A 78 0.15 2.91 16.41
CA GLY A 78 -0.82 2.60 17.45
C GLY A 78 -1.04 1.10 17.55
N LYS A 79 -1.95 0.69 18.42
CA LYS A 79 -2.21 -0.73 18.67
C LYS A 79 -2.79 -1.48 17.47
N ASN A 80 -3.40 -0.76 16.52
CA ASN A 80 -4.08 -1.36 15.37
C ASN A 80 -3.32 -1.24 14.06
N GLY A 81 -2.25 -0.46 14.03
CA GLY A 81 -1.50 -0.29 12.79
C GLY A 81 -0.52 0.87 12.82
N VAL A 82 0.11 1.08 11.68
CA VAL A 82 1.01 2.21 11.44
C VAL A 82 0.44 3.03 10.31
N ALA A 83 0.20 4.31 10.56
CA ALA A 83 -0.27 5.24 9.54
C ALA A 83 0.91 6.02 8.98
N GLN A 84 1.03 6.06 7.66
CA GLN A 84 2.11 6.75 6.96
C GLN A 84 1.53 7.73 5.97
N GLU A 85 1.90 8.99 6.09
CA GLU A 85 1.48 10.05 5.20
C GLU A 85 2.58 10.35 4.19
N TYR A 86 2.28 10.15 2.92
CA TYR A 86 3.23 10.37 1.84
C TYR A 86 2.79 11.49 0.92
N LEU A 87 3.77 12.14 0.29
CA LEU A 87 3.56 12.91 -0.93
C LEU A 87 4.24 12.16 -2.06
N ILE A 88 3.50 11.92 -3.14
CA ILE A 88 4.00 11.23 -4.32
C ILE A 88 3.99 12.20 -5.50
N ASP A 89 5.12 12.34 -6.16
CA ASP A 89 5.26 13.15 -7.37
C ASP A 89 5.20 12.22 -8.58
N LEU A 90 4.21 12.42 -9.44
CA LEU A 90 4.04 11.65 -10.66
C LEU A 90 4.34 12.51 -11.87
N ARG A 91 5.08 11.95 -12.82
CA ARG A 91 5.27 12.55 -14.13
C ARG A 91 4.10 12.13 -15.01
N SER A 92 3.32 13.10 -15.47
CA SER A 92 2.23 12.83 -16.38
C SER A 92 2.76 12.67 -17.82
N PHE A 93 1.87 12.27 -18.71
CA PHE A 93 2.21 11.96 -20.11
C PHE A 93 2.88 13.15 -20.83
N ASP A 94 2.48 14.37 -20.50
CA ASP A 94 3.03 15.60 -21.11
C ASP A 94 4.29 16.11 -20.40
N GLY A 95 4.82 15.36 -19.44
CA GLY A 95 6.01 15.74 -18.68
C GLY A 95 5.74 16.60 -17.45
N THR A 96 4.51 17.01 -17.22
CA THR A 96 4.13 17.76 -16.03
C THR A 96 4.24 16.90 -14.78
N ILE A 97 4.70 17.49 -13.67
CA ILE A 97 4.75 16.80 -12.38
C ILE A 97 3.49 17.16 -11.59
N GLU A 98 2.74 16.11 -11.19
CA GLU A 98 1.57 16.25 -10.31
C GLU A 98 1.90 15.65 -8.96
N GLN A 99 1.58 16.36 -7.88
CA GLN A 99 1.83 15.89 -6.52
C GLN A 99 0.55 15.41 -5.87
N TYR A 100 0.61 14.23 -5.25
CA TYR A 100 -0.55 13.60 -4.62
C TYR A 100 -0.25 13.24 -3.16
N PRO A 101 -1.14 13.62 -2.22
CA PRO A 101 -1.06 13.09 -0.86
C PRO A 101 -1.68 11.70 -0.78
N VAL A 102 -1.08 10.85 0.05
CA VAL A 102 -1.59 9.50 0.32
C VAL A 102 -1.46 9.25 1.82
N LEU A 103 -2.51 8.73 2.42
CA LEU A 103 -2.45 8.19 3.78
C LEU A 103 -2.60 6.68 3.68
N ALA A 104 -1.53 5.95 3.98
CA ALA A 104 -1.52 4.50 3.99
C ALA A 104 -1.46 4.00 5.42
N ILE A 105 -2.40 3.15 5.80
CA ILE A 105 -2.43 2.54 7.11
C ILE A 105 -2.11 1.05 6.95
N LEU A 106 -0.95 0.65 7.48
CA LEU A 106 -0.55 -0.75 7.54
C LEU A 106 -1.22 -1.35 8.76
N THR A 107 -2.17 -2.26 8.56
CA THR A 107 -2.98 -2.79 9.66
C THR A 107 -2.32 -4.03 10.27
N PHE A 108 -2.46 -4.18 11.59
CA PHE A 108 -1.86 -5.30 12.32
C PHE A 108 -2.82 -6.49 12.36
N GLY A 109 -2.31 -7.66 11.96
CA GLY A 109 -2.99 -8.91 12.15
C GLY A 109 -2.51 -9.64 13.39
N GLU A 110 -2.86 -10.90 13.51
CA GLU A 110 -2.48 -11.70 14.67
C GLU A 110 -1.00 -12.05 14.66
N HIS A 111 -0.43 -12.37 13.50
CA HIS A 111 0.97 -12.83 13.37
C HIS A 111 1.80 -11.92 12.47
N ALA A 112 1.17 -11.17 11.58
CA ALA A 112 1.84 -10.31 10.60
C ALA A 112 0.90 -9.16 10.26
N LEU A 113 1.21 -8.38 9.20
CA LEU A 113 0.32 -7.31 8.77
C LEU A 113 -0.92 -7.91 8.09
N SER A 114 -2.09 -7.42 8.46
CA SER A 114 -3.36 -7.92 7.89
C SER A 114 -3.70 -7.27 6.56
N GLY A 115 -2.97 -6.24 6.15
CA GLY A 115 -3.18 -5.53 4.90
C GLY A 115 -2.97 -4.04 5.04
N GLU A 116 -3.62 -3.29 4.17
CA GLU A 116 -3.52 -1.84 4.16
C GLU A 116 -4.86 -1.18 3.90
N ARG A 117 -5.00 0.03 4.43
CA ARG A 117 -6.10 0.93 4.07
C ARG A 117 -5.45 2.17 3.46
N LEU A 118 -5.83 2.50 2.23
CA LEU A 118 -5.25 3.64 1.53
C LEU A 118 -6.31 4.70 1.28
N TYR A 119 -6.01 5.90 1.74
CA TYR A 119 -6.84 7.09 1.55
C TYR A 119 -6.12 8.00 0.57
N ALA A 120 -6.68 8.12 -0.64
CA ALA A 120 -6.10 8.95 -1.69
C ALA A 120 -7.16 9.29 -2.72
N GLY A 121 -6.90 10.26 -3.57
CA GLY A 121 -7.79 10.62 -4.66
C GLY A 121 -7.98 9.45 -5.64
N GLU A 122 -9.16 9.38 -6.26
CA GLU A 122 -9.51 8.29 -7.15
C GLU A 122 -8.51 8.12 -8.30
N ARG A 123 -8.07 9.23 -8.91
CA ARG A 123 -7.12 9.18 -10.02
C ARG A 123 -5.83 8.47 -9.62
N LEU A 124 -5.27 8.84 -8.46
CA LEU A 124 -4.05 8.22 -7.99
C LEU A 124 -4.25 6.74 -7.69
N LEU A 125 -5.34 6.39 -7.00
CA LEU A 125 -5.62 4.99 -6.66
C LEU A 125 -5.75 4.13 -7.91
N ARG A 126 -6.41 4.62 -8.96
CA ARG A 126 -6.55 3.87 -10.20
C ARG A 126 -5.22 3.67 -10.92
N LEU A 127 -4.37 4.69 -10.90
CA LEU A 127 -3.02 4.58 -11.48
C LEU A 127 -2.14 3.61 -10.68
N MET A 128 -2.21 3.69 -9.36
CA MET A 128 -1.38 2.90 -8.46
C MET A 128 -1.75 1.41 -8.46
N PHE A 129 -3.04 1.11 -8.44
CA PHE A 129 -3.53 -0.27 -8.31
C PHE A 129 -3.76 -0.97 -9.64
N GLY A 130 -4.17 -0.24 -10.67
CA GLY A 130 -4.29 -0.78 -12.02
C GLY A 130 -5.26 -1.94 -12.14
N PRO A 131 -4.88 -3.03 -12.88
CA PRO A 131 -5.82 -4.10 -13.22
C PRO A 131 -6.44 -4.86 -12.06
N VAL A 132 -5.82 -4.86 -10.87
CA VAL A 132 -6.43 -5.55 -9.72
C VAL A 132 -7.80 -4.95 -9.37
N LEU A 133 -8.05 -3.70 -9.74
CA LEU A 133 -9.33 -3.04 -9.49
C LEU A 133 -10.46 -3.62 -10.33
N ASP A 134 -10.15 -4.29 -11.45
CA ASP A 134 -11.17 -4.90 -12.33
C ASP A 134 -11.88 -6.06 -11.62
N THR A 135 -11.22 -6.68 -10.65
CA THR A 135 -11.76 -7.81 -9.89
C THR A 135 -11.98 -7.46 -8.41
N ALA A 136 -11.84 -6.19 -8.05
CA ALA A 136 -12.07 -5.74 -6.68
C ALA A 136 -13.57 -5.68 -6.38
N ASP A 137 -13.89 -5.91 -5.10
CA ASP A 137 -15.27 -5.84 -4.60
C ASP A 137 -15.55 -4.46 -3.99
N SER A 138 -16.82 -4.13 -3.85
CA SER A 138 -17.23 -2.93 -3.13
C SER A 138 -17.12 -3.15 -1.62
N ILE A 139 -16.68 -2.13 -0.89
CA ILE A 139 -16.69 -2.13 0.56
C ILE A 139 -18.13 -1.89 1.03
N GLY A 140 -18.58 -2.71 1.93
CA GLY A 140 -19.89 -2.56 2.53
C GLY A 140 -20.93 -3.42 1.91
#